data_7bc8a249446613c1bc22826f899e0d19
#
_entry.id   7bc8a249446613c1bc22826f899e0d19
#
_cell.length_a   1.000
_cell.length_b   1.000
_cell.length_c   1.000
_cell.angle_alpha   90.00
_cell.angle_beta   90.00
_cell.angle_gamma   90.00
#
_symmetry.space_group_name_H-M   'P 1'
#
loop_
_entity.id
_entity.type
_entity.pdbx_description
1 polymer ?
#
loop_
_entity_poly.entity_id
_entity_poly.type
_entity_poly.pdbx_seq_one_letter_code
_entity_poly.pdbx_strand_id
1 'polypeptide(L)'
;IGGGASGLMAAITAARNGAKVTLLEKNRQTGKKLLVTGNGRCNFTNRNQELSNYRTDRPDLVKEALESFSVDDTVEFFESLGILTKERNGYLYPGSGQASSIADVLRLTAVKEGVKIACDTQALAVKRINDRFAVETEGWTYEADALILACGSKAAPETGSDGDGYTFAESMGHTVVDPLPALTGLCVAEKDGGKAAGVRADGAVTLQIGEEKYCESGELQFTSYGLSGIPVFQISRYAARALNQGIECSVTLDLCPLRTLDQVLTRLKDRRAYTQERRGAAVLLGMFPDKLCSLLLERAGISLK
;
A
#
# COMPACT_ATOMS: atom_id res chain seq x y z
N ILE A 1 12.45 -12.45 13.95
CA ILE A 1 13.21 -11.73 12.93
C ILE A 1 12.35 -10.64 12.35
N GLY A 2 12.88 -9.37 12.29
CA GLY A 2 12.23 -8.18 11.78
C GLY A 2 11.65 -7.29 12.88
N GLY A 3 12.18 -6.05 13.00
CA GLY A 3 11.78 -5.03 13.99
C GLY A 3 10.72 -4.06 13.47
N GLY A 4 9.83 -4.52 12.59
CA GLY A 4 8.66 -3.76 12.15
C GLY A 4 7.52 -3.78 13.17
N ALA A 5 6.32 -3.30 12.77
CA ALA A 5 5.14 -3.26 13.65
C ALA A 5 4.82 -4.65 14.23
N SER A 6 4.68 -5.66 13.37
CA SER A 6 4.35 -7.03 13.78
C SER A 6 5.41 -7.66 14.67
N GLY A 7 6.70 -7.45 14.35
CA GLY A 7 7.79 -8.01 15.15
C GLY A 7 7.92 -7.36 16.52
N LEU A 8 7.74 -6.05 16.63
CA LEU A 8 7.73 -5.36 17.93
C LEU A 8 6.53 -5.80 18.78
N MET A 9 5.33 -5.89 18.19
CA MET A 9 4.14 -6.38 18.90
C MET A 9 4.32 -7.83 19.37
N ALA A 10 4.80 -8.72 18.50
CA ALA A 10 5.08 -10.11 18.85
C ALA A 10 6.12 -10.23 19.97
N ALA A 11 7.19 -9.43 19.91
CA ALA A 11 8.24 -9.41 20.92
C ALA A 11 7.72 -8.93 22.28
N ILE A 12 6.93 -7.86 22.32
CA ILE A 12 6.29 -7.33 23.53
C ILE A 12 5.36 -8.39 24.13
N THR A 13 4.49 -8.97 23.30
CA THR A 13 3.52 -9.98 23.74
C THR A 13 4.20 -11.22 24.28
N ALA A 14 5.22 -11.74 23.59
CA ALA A 14 5.97 -12.90 24.06
C ALA A 14 6.69 -12.63 25.38
N ALA A 15 7.33 -11.46 25.52
CA ALA A 15 8.01 -11.06 26.75
C ALA A 15 7.05 -10.91 27.92
N ARG A 16 5.89 -10.31 27.74
CA ARG A 16 4.81 -10.21 28.75
C ARG A 16 4.29 -11.57 29.21
N ASN A 17 4.36 -12.58 28.34
CA ASN A 17 4.04 -13.97 28.67
C ASN A 17 5.24 -14.76 29.18
N GLY A 18 6.31 -14.12 29.63
CA GLY A 18 7.46 -14.73 30.28
C GLY A 18 8.54 -15.30 29.36
N ALA A 19 8.43 -15.11 28.04
CA ALA A 19 9.48 -15.55 27.12
C ALA A 19 10.72 -14.65 27.17
N LYS A 20 11.90 -15.24 27.06
CA LYS A 20 13.15 -14.50 26.84
C LYS A 20 13.30 -14.21 25.36
N VAL A 21 13.09 -12.95 24.95
CA VAL A 21 13.01 -12.55 23.54
C VAL A 21 14.28 -11.84 23.08
N THR A 22 14.79 -12.26 21.91
CA THR A 22 15.77 -11.52 21.12
C THR A 22 15.16 -11.17 19.78
N LEU A 23 15.13 -9.87 19.45
CA LEU A 23 14.59 -9.34 18.20
C LEU A 23 15.77 -8.91 17.32
N LEU A 24 15.89 -9.50 16.12
CA LEU A 24 16.90 -9.17 15.13
C LEU A 24 16.31 -8.21 14.12
N GLU A 25 16.98 -7.08 13.87
CA GLU A 25 16.61 -6.07 12.88
C GLU A 25 17.81 -5.71 12.02
N LYS A 26 17.67 -5.81 10.70
CA LYS A 26 18.77 -5.54 9.77
C LYS A 26 19.12 -4.05 9.62
N ASN A 27 18.15 -3.18 9.88
CA ASN A 27 18.40 -1.73 9.86
C ASN A 27 18.99 -1.25 11.20
N ARG A 28 19.53 -0.04 11.21
CA ARG A 28 20.08 0.64 12.41
C ARG A 28 19.01 0.90 13.48
N GLN A 29 17.73 0.90 13.11
CA GLN A 29 16.62 1.13 14.03
C GLN A 29 15.40 0.33 13.62
N THR A 30 14.58 -0.03 14.63
CA THR A 30 13.29 -0.68 14.42
C THR A 30 12.26 0.29 13.84
N GLY A 31 11.18 -0.23 13.24
CA GLY A 31 10.02 0.57 12.85
C GLY A 31 10.21 1.40 11.57
N LYS A 32 11.24 1.19 10.76
CA LYS A 32 11.53 2.01 9.58
C LYS A 32 10.32 2.16 8.65
N LYS A 33 9.55 1.09 8.40
CA LYS A 33 8.33 1.17 7.59
C LYS A 33 7.21 1.96 8.30
N LEU A 34 7.09 1.90 9.62
CA LEU A 34 6.10 2.67 10.37
C LEU A 34 6.25 4.17 10.10
N LEU A 35 7.48 4.68 10.02
CA LEU A 35 7.77 6.11 9.85
C LEU A 35 7.24 6.69 8.53
N VAL A 36 7.03 5.87 7.49
CA VAL A 36 6.50 6.31 6.19
C VAL A 36 5.01 6.05 6.02
N THR A 37 4.38 5.30 6.94
CA THR A 37 2.95 4.99 6.88
C THR A 37 2.08 6.22 7.13
N GLY A 38 0.89 6.25 6.55
CA GLY A 38 -0.06 7.35 6.72
C GLY A 38 0.54 8.72 6.34
N ASN A 39 1.44 8.77 5.37
CA ASN A 39 2.18 9.96 4.96
C ASN A 39 2.97 10.59 6.16
N GLY A 40 3.71 9.76 6.88
CA GLY A 40 4.50 10.16 8.05
C GLY A 40 3.69 10.34 9.36
N ARG A 41 2.40 9.99 9.36
CA ARG A 41 1.51 10.14 10.52
C ARG A 41 1.19 8.84 11.23
N CYS A 42 1.41 7.69 10.60
CA CYS A 42 1.03 6.36 11.05
C CYS A 42 -0.47 6.21 11.31
N ASN A 43 -1.24 5.90 10.26
CA ASN A 43 -2.58 5.36 10.45
C ASN A 43 -2.45 3.94 11.03
N PHE A 44 -2.63 3.79 12.35
CA PHE A 44 -2.34 2.52 13.01
C PHE A 44 -3.54 1.57 13.05
N THR A 45 -4.78 2.06 12.91
CA THR A 45 -5.99 1.24 12.71
C THR A 45 -7.13 2.04 12.10
N ASN A 46 -8.29 1.37 11.87
CA ASN A 46 -9.49 1.98 11.33
C ASN A 46 -10.72 1.45 12.10
N ARG A 47 -11.71 2.29 12.36
CA ARG A 47 -12.98 1.89 13.00
C ARG A 47 -13.79 0.95 12.12
N ASN A 48 -13.70 1.12 10.80
CA ASN A 48 -14.38 0.22 9.85
C ASN A 48 -13.50 -0.98 9.53
N GLN A 49 -13.74 -2.08 10.23
CA GLN A 49 -13.05 -3.38 10.08
C GLN A 49 -14.00 -4.47 9.61
N GLU A 50 -14.96 -4.13 8.75
CA GLU A 50 -15.85 -5.12 8.15
C GLU A 50 -15.07 -6.11 7.27
N LEU A 51 -15.46 -7.40 7.29
CA LEU A 51 -14.80 -8.44 6.49
C LEU A 51 -14.81 -8.12 4.99
N SER A 52 -15.82 -7.38 4.51
CA SER A 52 -15.91 -6.91 3.13
C SER A 52 -14.74 -6.01 2.70
N ASN A 53 -14.03 -5.40 3.64
CA ASN A 53 -12.85 -4.57 3.37
C ASN A 53 -11.59 -5.41 3.11
N TYR A 54 -11.61 -6.69 3.44
CA TYR A 54 -10.49 -7.61 3.26
C TYR A 54 -10.66 -8.44 1.98
N ARG A 55 -9.63 -8.48 1.17
CA ARG A 55 -9.61 -9.24 -0.08
C ARG A 55 -8.80 -10.51 0.12
N THR A 56 -9.48 -11.59 0.48
CA THR A 56 -8.86 -12.86 0.85
C THR A 56 -9.73 -14.04 0.41
N ASP A 57 -9.08 -15.16 0.13
CA ASP A 57 -9.75 -16.44 -0.10
C ASP A 57 -10.02 -17.21 1.23
N ARG A 58 -9.55 -16.63 2.37
CA ARG A 58 -9.71 -17.19 3.72
C ARG A 58 -10.29 -16.12 4.68
N PRO A 59 -11.56 -15.73 4.50
CA PRO A 59 -12.22 -14.76 5.37
C PRO A 59 -12.35 -15.24 6.82
N ASP A 60 -12.36 -16.55 7.04
CA ASP A 60 -12.35 -17.19 8.36
C ASP A 60 -11.12 -16.77 9.20
N LEU A 61 -9.92 -16.78 8.60
CA LEU A 61 -8.69 -16.38 9.28
C LEU A 61 -8.66 -14.88 9.62
N VAL A 62 -9.20 -14.05 8.73
CA VAL A 62 -9.32 -12.61 8.99
C VAL A 62 -10.28 -12.37 10.16
N LYS A 63 -11.43 -13.03 10.15
CA LYS A 63 -12.41 -12.93 11.23
C LYS A 63 -11.80 -13.33 12.58
N GLU A 64 -11.15 -14.48 12.64
CA GLU A 64 -10.49 -14.97 13.85
C GLU A 64 -9.43 -13.96 14.36
N ALA A 65 -8.61 -13.40 13.48
CA ALA A 65 -7.61 -12.42 13.85
C ALA A 65 -8.23 -11.14 14.44
N LEU A 66 -9.31 -10.62 13.81
CA LEU A 66 -10.00 -9.41 14.27
C LEU A 66 -10.79 -9.62 15.58
N GLU A 67 -11.33 -10.82 15.80
CA GLU A 67 -11.99 -11.19 17.04
C GLU A 67 -10.97 -11.42 18.18
N SER A 68 -9.77 -11.92 17.86
CA SER A 68 -8.70 -12.15 18.86
C SER A 68 -8.03 -10.85 19.31
N PHE A 69 -7.99 -9.84 18.47
CA PHE A 69 -7.42 -8.52 18.80
C PHE A 69 -8.15 -7.45 17.98
N SER A 70 -9.14 -6.87 18.59
CA SER A 70 -10.06 -5.91 17.94
C SER A 70 -9.46 -4.53 17.74
N VAL A 71 -10.22 -3.65 17.07
CA VAL A 71 -9.86 -2.22 16.99
C VAL A 71 -9.80 -1.58 18.36
N ASP A 72 -10.74 -1.92 19.24
CA ASP A 72 -10.77 -1.35 20.60
C ASP A 72 -9.59 -1.84 21.43
N ASP A 73 -9.22 -3.12 21.32
CA ASP A 73 -7.98 -3.65 21.95
C ASP A 73 -6.73 -2.92 21.41
N THR A 74 -6.70 -2.63 20.11
CA THR A 74 -5.60 -1.87 19.49
C THR A 74 -5.51 -0.46 20.08
N VAL A 75 -6.64 0.23 20.21
CA VAL A 75 -6.71 1.57 20.79
C VAL A 75 -6.28 1.52 22.26
N GLU A 76 -6.86 0.63 23.05
CA GLU A 76 -6.53 0.45 24.48
C GLU A 76 -5.04 0.15 24.67
N PHE A 77 -4.48 -0.73 23.84
CA PHE A 77 -3.05 -1.03 23.87
C PHE A 77 -2.21 0.25 23.71
N PHE A 78 -2.43 1.05 22.69
CA PHE A 78 -1.65 2.26 22.46
C PHE A 78 -1.93 3.35 23.50
N GLU A 79 -3.15 3.50 23.97
CA GLU A 79 -3.51 4.44 25.03
C GLU A 79 -2.87 4.05 26.36
N SER A 80 -2.80 2.76 26.68
CA SER A 80 -2.07 2.27 27.87
C SER A 80 -0.58 2.56 27.85
N LEU A 81 -0.02 2.79 26.65
CA LEU A 81 1.37 3.19 26.43
C LEU A 81 1.54 4.73 26.35
N GLY A 82 0.47 5.50 26.60
CA GLY A 82 0.49 6.96 26.62
C GLY A 82 0.27 7.63 25.25
N ILE A 83 -0.14 6.90 24.22
CA ILE A 83 -0.53 7.48 22.94
C ILE A 83 -1.96 8.03 23.07
N LEU A 84 -2.14 9.32 22.87
CA LEU A 84 -3.47 9.89 22.66
C LEU A 84 -3.94 9.54 21.26
N THR A 85 -5.15 8.98 21.14
CA THR A 85 -5.73 8.59 19.85
C THR A 85 -6.46 9.77 19.22
N LYS A 86 -6.25 10.01 17.93
CA LYS A 86 -6.96 10.97 17.10
C LYS A 86 -7.65 10.28 15.94
N GLU A 87 -8.96 10.46 15.86
CA GLU A 87 -9.77 9.93 14.76
C GLU A 87 -10.00 10.98 13.65
N ARG A 88 -9.96 10.52 12.41
CA ARG A 88 -10.34 11.29 11.24
C ARG A 88 -11.02 10.38 10.22
N ASN A 89 -12.32 10.51 10.04
CA ASN A 89 -13.13 9.72 9.10
C ASN A 89 -12.94 8.19 9.29
N GLY A 90 -12.94 7.73 10.52
CA GLY A 90 -12.71 6.32 10.88
C GLY A 90 -11.24 5.91 10.95
N TYR A 91 -10.32 6.66 10.37
CA TYR A 91 -8.88 6.40 10.45
C TYR A 91 -8.33 6.88 11.79
N LEU A 92 -7.52 6.05 12.46
CA LEU A 92 -6.97 6.34 13.78
C LEU A 92 -5.46 6.61 13.69
N TYR A 93 -5.04 7.71 14.28
CA TYR A 93 -3.67 8.23 14.27
C TYR A 93 -3.20 8.55 15.69
N PRO A 94 -1.89 8.59 15.96
CA PRO A 94 -1.41 9.20 17.21
C PRO A 94 -1.77 10.68 17.25
N GLY A 95 -2.13 11.18 18.41
CA GLY A 95 -2.52 12.58 18.64
C GLY A 95 -1.46 13.59 18.23
N SER A 96 -0.18 13.22 18.32
CA SER A 96 0.96 13.99 17.81
C SER A 96 0.95 14.20 16.29
N GLY A 97 0.24 13.33 15.54
CA GLY A 97 0.30 13.30 14.08
C GLY A 97 1.66 12.88 13.51
N GLN A 98 2.50 12.21 14.31
CA GLN A 98 3.83 11.77 13.93
C GLN A 98 3.97 10.25 14.04
N ALA A 99 4.39 9.60 12.96
CA ALA A 99 4.60 8.15 12.93
C ALA A 99 5.71 7.69 13.91
N SER A 100 6.68 8.55 14.21
CA SER A 100 7.73 8.29 15.20
C SER A 100 7.17 7.99 16.58
N SER A 101 6.06 8.63 16.99
CA SER A 101 5.44 8.37 18.30
C SER A 101 5.05 6.89 18.46
N ILE A 102 4.50 6.27 17.41
CA ILE A 102 4.15 4.84 17.44
C ILE A 102 5.40 3.97 17.42
N ALA A 103 6.37 4.27 16.55
CA ALA A 103 7.60 3.49 16.44
C ALA A 103 8.41 3.53 17.75
N ASP A 104 8.54 4.71 18.36
CA ASP A 104 9.30 4.91 19.59
C ASP A 104 8.63 4.25 20.79
N VAL A 105 7.30 4.41 20.94
CA VAL A 105 6.57 3.80 22.05
C VAL A 105 6.64 2.26 22.02
N LEU A 106 6.53 1.67 20.83
CA LEU A 106 6.70 0.22 20.67
C LEU A 106 8.12 -0.22 21.03
N ARG A 107 9.13 0.48 20.54
CA ARG A 107 10.54 0.18 20.85
C ARG A 107 10.84 0.31 22.34
N LEU A 108 10.41 1.41 22.97
CA LEU A 108 10.61 1.65 24.41
C LEU A 108 9.89 0.59 25.25
N THR A 109 8.67 0.21 24.84
CA THR A 109 7.93 -0.85 25.53
C THR A 109 8.64 -2.18 25.41
N ALA A 110 9.12 -2.56 24.22
CA ALA A 110 9.87 -3.79 24.03
C ALA A 110 11.11 -3.85 24.97
N VAL A 111 11.86 -2.74 25.05
CA VAL A 111 13.03 -2.63 25.95
C VAL A 111 12.59 -2.74 27.42
N LYS A 112 11.52 -2.07 27.82
CA LYS A 112 10.97 -2.13 29.20
C LYS A 112 10.56 -3.55 29.57
N GLU A 113 9.97 -4.32 28.65
CA GLU A 113 9.57 -5.70 28.86
C GLU A 113 10.77 -6.70 28.79
N GLY A 114 12.00 -6.18 28.65
CA GLY A 114 13.22 -7.00 28.66
C GLY A 114 13.60 -7.64 27.33
N VAL A 115 12.98 -7.21 26.21
CA VAL A 115 13.36 -7.67 24.86
C VAL A 115 14.76 -7.19 24.52
N LYS A 116 15.64 -8.11 24.12
CA LYS A 116 16.94 -7.78 23.55
C LYS A 116 16.78 -7.41 22.07
N ILE A 117 16.97 -6.15 21.73
CA ILE A 117 16.90 -5.67 20.34
C ILE A 117 18.31 -5.61 19.77
N ALA A 118 18.58 -6.39 18.73
CA ALA A 118 19.84 -6.39 17.98
C ALA A 118 19.57 -5.74 16.61
N CYS A 119 19.86 -4.45 16.50
CA CYS A 119 19.89 -3.73 15.22
C CYS A 119 21.19 -4.01 14.45
N ASP A 120 21.27 -3.57 13.18
CA ASP A 120 22.36 -3.86 12.25
C ASP A 120 22.68 -5.37 12.18
N THR A 121 21.64 -6.21 12.38
CA THR A 121 21.78 -7.66 12.47
C THR A 121 20.84 -8.32 11.46
N GLN A 122 21.37 -8.63 10.28
CA GLN A 122 20.65 -9.33 9.23
C GLN A 122 20.66 -10.83 9.47
N ALA A 123 19.49 -11.45 9.48
CA ALA A 123 19.37 -12.89 9.37
C ALA A 123 19.69 -13.31 7.94
N LEU A 124 20.61 -14.24 7.76
CA LEU A 124 21.06 -14.76 6.47
C LEU A 124 20.44 -16.10 6.14
N ALA A 125 20.25 -16.93 7.16
CA ALA A 125 19.60 -18.23 7.02
C ALA A 125 18.89 -18.63 8.33
N VAL A 126 17.88 -19.48 8.18
CA VAL A 126 17.17 -20.12 9.27
C VAL A 126 17.25 -21.63 9.08
N LYS A 127 17.58 -22.35 10.13
CA LYS A 127 17.67 -23.82 10.14
C LYS A 127 16.96 -24.37 11.36
N ARG A 128 16.38 -25.54 11.23
CA ARG A 128 15.92 -26.35 12.38
C ARG A 128 16.98 -27.40 12.70
N ILE A 129 17.51 -27.34 13.90
CA ILE A 129 18.51 -28.27 14.42
C ILE A 129 17.91 -28.96 15.61
N ASN A 130 17.60 -30.25 15.47
CA ASN A 130 16.77 -31.00 16.42
C ASN A 130 15.41 -30.27 16.62
N ASP A 131 15.05 -29.94 17.84
CA ASP A 131 13.80 -29.26 18.16
C ASP A 131 13.96 -27.73 18.34
N ARG A 132 15.12 -27.19 17.96
CA ARG A 132 15.43 -25.74 18.10
C ARG A 132 15.67 -25.08 16.74
N PHE A 133 15.54 -23.78 16.73
CA PHE A 133 15.87 -22.96 15.57
C PHE A 133 17.25 -22.33 15.73
N ALA A 134 18.01 -22.32 14.64
CA ALA A 134 19.27 -21.60 14.51
C ALA A 134 19.12 -20.53 13.44
N VAL A 135 19.37 -19.27 13.78
CA VAL A 135 19.34 -18.12 12.90
C VAL A 135 20.78 -17.65 12.68
N GLU A 136 21.26 -17.83 11.46
CA GLU A 136 22.60 -17.43 11.06
C GLU A 136 22.62 -15.94 10.71
N THR A 137 23.63 -15.22 11.21
CA THR A 137 23.91 -13.82 10.88
C THR A 137 25.38 -13.66 10.52
N GLU A 138 25.82 -12.48 10.13
CA GLU A 138 27.23 -12.22 9.91
C GLU A 138 27.98 -12.34 11.24
N GLY A 139 28.80 -13.39 11.37
CA GLY A 139 29.68 -13.61 12.53
C GLY A 139 29.03 -14.24 13.75
N TRP A 140 27.71 -14.50 13.80
CA TRP A 140 27.05 -15.13 14.94
C TRP A 140 25.86 -15.99 14.55
N THR A 141 25.56 -17.01 15.36
CA THR A 141 24.34 -17.83 15.24
C THR A 141 23.51 -17.70 16.51
N TYR A 142 22.25 -17.29 16.36
CA TYR A 142 21.28 -17.22 17.44
C TYR A 142 20.47 -18.50 17.49
N GLU A 143 20.37 -19.11 18.67
CA GLU A 143 19.54 -20.29 18.91
C GLU A 143 18.29 -19.92 19.73
N ALA A 144 17.15 -20.53 19.38
CA ALA A 144 15.89 -20.31 20.06
C ALA A 144 15.00 -21.56 20.01
N ASP A 145 14.13 -21.70 21.01
CA ASP A 145 13.15 -22.79 21.09
C ASP A 145 11.95 -22.50 20.14
N ALA A 146 11.68 -21.22 19.89
CA ALA A 146 10.65 -20.76 18.98
C ALA A 146 11.14 -19.59 18.12
N LEU A 147 10.65 -19.49 16.89
CA LEU A 147 11.00 -18.45 15.95
C LEU A 147 9.75 -17.78 15.38
N ILE A 148 9.73 -16.45 15.38
CA ILE A 148 8.70 -15.65 14.73
C ILE A 148 9.33 -14.91 13.55
N LEU A 149 8.82 -15.16 12.34
CA LEU A 149 9.18 -14.45 11.13
C LEU A 149 8.27 -13.22 10.96
N ALA A 150 8.82 -12.03 11.14
CA ALA A 150 8.12 -10.76 11.01
C ALA A 150 8.85 -9.80 10.04
N CYS A 151 9.50 -10.37 9.02
CA CYS A 151 10.37 -9.66 8.07
C CYS A 151 9.61 -8.71 7.14
N GLY A 152 8.28 -8.81 7.08
CA GLY A 152 7.45 -8.04 6.18
C GLY A 152 7.42 -8.59 4.75
N SER A 153 6.80 -7.84 3.85
CA SER A 153 6.64 -8.21 2.44
C SER A 153 7.55 -7.39 1.52
N LYS A 154 7.53 -7.68 0.21
CA LYS A 154 8.28 -6.94 -0.83
C LYS A 154 7.70 -5.58 -1.19
N ALA A 155 6.65 -5.09 -0.47
CA ALA A 155 5.90 -3.90 -0.87
C ALA A 155 6.71 -2.58 -0.83
N ALA A 156 7.75 -2.48 0.02
CA ALA A 156 8.60 -1.29 0.11
C ALA A 156 10.01 -1.72 0.53
N PRO A 157 10.81 -2.27 -0.40
CA PRO A 157 12.12 -2.85 -0.10
C PRO A 157 13.11 -1.82 0.47
N GLU A 158 12.99 -0.55 0.11
CA GLU A 158 13.80 0.55 0.65
C GLU A 158 13.62 0.72 2.18
N THR A 159 12.57 0.18 2.76
CA THR A 159 12.35 0.16 4.21
C THR A 159 13.01 -1.03 4.90
N GLY A 160 13.69 -1.90 4.14
CA GLY A 160 14.35 -3.10 4.63
C GLY A 160 13.52 -4.39 4.52
N SER A 161 12.36 -4.34 3.87
CA SER A 161 11.43 -5.46 3.73
C SER A 161 11.44 -5.95 2.28
N ASP A 162 12.41 -6.80 1.93
CA ASP A 162 12.72 -7.23 0.55
C ASP A 162 12.29 -8.66 0.22
N GLY A 163 11.68 -9.35 1.20
CA GLY A 163 11.14 -10.70 1.02
C GLY A 163 11.99 -11.82 1.61
N ASP A 164 13.03 -11.52 2.40
CA ASP A 164 13.84 -12.52 3.11
C ASP A 164 12.97 -13.53 3.87
N GLY A 165 11.87 -13.06 4.49
CA GLY A 165 10.95 -13.90 5.25
C GLY A 165 10.27 -15.00 4.43
N TYR A 166 10.05 -14.78 3.13
CA TYR A 166 9.50 -15.81 2.24
C TYR A 166 10.51 -16.95 2.04
N THR A 167 11.77 -16.59 1.77
CA THR A 167 12.86 -17.56 1.61
C THR A 167 13.07 -18.37 2.90
N PHE A 168 12.99 -17.73 4.06
CA PHE A 168 13.08 -18.43 5.34
C PHE A 168 11.91 -19.40 5.54
N ALA A 169 10.69 -18.97 5.21
CA ALA A 169 9.50 -19.83 5.34
C ALA A 169 9.60 -21.05 4.39
N GLU A 170 10.02 -20.86 3.14
CA GLU A 170 10.24 -21.93 2.18
C GLU A 170 11.31 -22.92 2.66
N SER A 171 12.42 -22.43 3.24
CA SER A 171 13.48 -23.28 3.79
C SER A 171 12.99 -24.15 4.97
N MET A 172 11.88 -23.75 5.60
CA MET A 172 11.22 -24.51 6.67
C MET A 172 10.08 -25.39 6.16
N GLY A 173 9.89 -25.51 4.84
CA GLY A 173 8.89 -26.38 4.22
C GLY A 173 7.51 -25.76 4.03
N HIS A 174 7.37 -24.43 4.22
CA HIS A 174 6.12 -23.72 3.92
C HIS A 174 6.01 -23.40 2.42
N THR A 175 4.79 -23.39 1.93
CA THR A 175 4.48 -22.90 0.58
C THR A 175 4.23 -21.39 0.66
N VAL A 176 4.86 -20.64 -0.22
CA VAL A 176 4.65 -19.19 -0.36
C VAL A 176 3.81 -18.94 -1.60
N VAL A 177 2.69 -18.23 -1.42
CA VAL A 177 1.92 -17.68 -2.54
C VAL A 177 2.66 -16.44 -3.04
N ASP A 178 2.95 -16.38 -4.34
CA ASP A 178 3.67 -15.26 -4.94
C ASP A 178 3.00 -13.91 -4.62
N PRO A 179 3.70 -12.98 -3.98
CA PRO A 179 3.15 -11.67 -3.69
C PRO A 179 3.04 -10.84 -4.96
N LEU A 180 1.82 -10.39 -5.24
CA LEU A 180 1.55 -9.52 -6.38
C LEU A 180 1.41 -8.06 -5.92
N PRO A 181 1.76 -7.09 -6.80
CA PRO A 181 1.57 -5.68 -6.50
C PRO A 181 0.10 -5.33 -6.22
N ALA A 182 -0.12 -4.50 -5.22
CA ALA A 182 -1.43 -3.92 -4.91
C ALA A 182 -1.23 -2.47 -4.44
N LEU A 183 -2.26 -1.65 -4.60
CA LEU A 183 -2.22 -0.22 -4.28
C LEU A 183 -1.05 0.50 -4.98
N THR A 184 -0.87 0.22 -6.24
CA THR A 184 0.20 0.75 -7.09
C THR A 184 -0.35 1.43 -8.34
N GLY A 185 0.48 2.21 -9.02
CA GLY A 185 0.16 2.74 -10.35
C GLY A 185 0.11 1.63 -11.42
N LEU A 186 -0.51 1.94 -12.54
CA LEU A 186 -0.58 1.08 -13.71
C LEU A 186 0.34 1.63 -14.80
N CYS A 187 1.27 0.80 -15.28
CA CYS A 187 2.01 1.08 -16.49
C CYS A 187 1.11 0.83 -17.70
N VAL A 188 1.03 1.80 -18.61
CA VAL A 188 0.28 1.65 -19.86
C VAL A 188 1.23 1.38 -21.03
N ALA A 189 0.82 0.48 -21.92
CA ALA A 189 1.63 0.12 -23.10
C ALA A 189 1.69 1.27 -24.12
N GLU A 190 0.70 2.13 -24.13
CA GLU A 190 0.63 3.28 -25.04
C GLU A 190 1.63 4.36 -24.66
N LYS A 191 2.46 4.77 -25.61
CA LYS A 191 3.54 5.77 -25.40
C LYS A 191 3.01 7.19 -25.11
N ASP A 192 1.74 7.46 -25.41
CA ASP A 192 1.15 8.79 -25.30
C ASP A 192 0.80 9.20 -23.85
N GLY A 193 0.66 8.24 -22.94
CA GLY A 193 0.34 8.52 -21.53
C GLY A 193 1.33 9.49 -20.86
N GLY A 194 2.60 9.44 -21.25
CA GLY A 194 3.64 10.34 -20.74
C GLY A 194 3.47 11.82 -21.11
N LYS A 195 2.71 12.15 -22.17
CA LYS A 195 2.49 13.54 -22.60
C LYS A 195 1.70 14.37 -21.56
N ALA A 196 0.83 13.72 -20.79
CA ALA A 196 0.10 14.35 -19.70
C ALA A 196 0.79 14.16 -18.33
N ALA A 197 2.06 13.73 -18.27
CA ALA A 197 2.76 13.48 -17.02
C ALA A 197 2.76 14.71 -16.10
N GLY A 198 2.45 14.46 -14.80
CA GLY A 198 2.30 15.48 -13.77
C GLY A 198 0.91 16.09 -13.68
N VAL A 199 -0.01 15.78 -14.60
CA VAL A 199 -1.41 16.24 -14.53
C VAL A 199 -2.21 15.44 -13.52
N ARG A 200 -3.10 16.12 -12.81
CA ARG A 200 -4.16 15.54 -12.00
C ARG A 200 -5.50 16.00 -12.57
N ALA A 201 -6.46 15.10 -12.60
CA ALA A 201 -7.83 15.40 -13.06
C ALA A 201 -8.81 14.45 -12.35
N ASP A 202 -9.98 14.97 -11.99
CA ASP A 202 -11.08 14.13 -11.54
C ASP A 202 -11.62 13.31 -12.71
N GLY A 203 -11.97 12.05 -12.43
CA GLY A 203 -12.48 11.15 -13.44
C GLY A 203 -12.85 9.79 -12.85
N ALA A 204 -13.32 8.92 -13.74
CA ALA A 204 -13.50 7.51 -13.44
C ALA A 204 -12.51 6.68 -14.27
N VAL A 205 -11.96 5.65 -13.66
CA VAL A 205 -11.12 4.66 -14.31
C VAL A 205 -11.83 3.31 -14.30
N THR A 206 -11.94 2.69 -15.46
CA THR A 206 -12.51 1.35 -15.61
C THR A 206 -11.44 0.41 -16.16
N LEU A 207 -11.12 -0.60 -15.36
CA LEU A 207 -10.29 -1.73 -15.78
C LEU A 207 -11.21 -2.82 -16.34
N GLN A 208 -10.89 -3.32 -17.51
CA GLN A 208 -11.59 -4.44 -18.15
C GLN A 208 -10.64 -5.65 -18.26
N ILE A 209 -11.14 -6.81 -17.82
CA ILE A 209 -10.47 -8.12 -17.86
C ILE A 209 -11.46 -9.11 -18.44
N GLY A 210 -11.32 -9.44 -19.74
CA GLY A 210 -12.36 -10.19 -20.43
C GLY A 210 -13.72 -9.49 -20.36
N GLU A 211 -14.72 -10.13 -19.75
CA GLU A 211 -16.06 -9.55 -19.56
C GLU A 211 -16.21 -8.77 -18.24
N GLU A 212 -15.28 -8.95 -17.30
CA GLU A 212 -15.33 -8.29 -16.00
C GLU A 212 -14.87 -6.83 -16.08
N LYS A 213 -15.54 -5.97 -15.32
CA LYS A 213 -15.23 -4.53 -15.23
C LYS A 213 -15.12 -4.10 -13.78
N TYR A 214 -14.05 -3.39 -13.48
CA TYR A 214 -13.80 -2.77 -12.18
C TYR A 214 -13.69 -1.27 -12.37
N CYS A 215 -14.58 -0.50 -11.76
CA CYS A 215 -14.65 0.95 -11.93
C CYS A 215 -14.49 1.66 -10.60
N GLU A 216 -13.63 2.67 -10.58
CA GLU A 216 -13.40 3.56 -9.44
C GLU A 216 -13.35 5.01 -9.90
N SER A 217 -13.77 5.95 -9.02
CA SER A 217 -13.83 7.37 -9.36
C SER A 217 -13.08 8.22 -8.33
N GLY A 218 -12.49 9.31 -8.78
CA GLY A 218 -11.77 10.28 -7.96
C GLY A 218 -10.65 10.98 -8.72
N GLU A 219 -9.68 11.53 -8.00
CA GLU A 219 -8.53 12.20 -8.62
C GLU A 219 -7.58 11.17 -9.25
N LEU A 220 -7.47 11.23 -10.57
CA LEU A 220 -6.53 10.46 -11.39
C LEU A 220 -5.23 11.27 -11.55
N GLN A 221 -4.10 10.60 -11.50
CA GLN A 221 -2.80 11.20 -11.74
C GLN A 221 -2.15 10.58 -12.97
N PHE A 222 -1.81 11.40 -13.95
CA PHE A 222 -1.04 10.99 -15.11
C PHE A 222 0.45 11.04 -14.79
N THR A 223 1.16 9.98 -15.12
CA THR A 223 2.60 9.84 -14.87
C THR A 223 3.36 9.54 -16.16
N SER A 224 4.67 9.58 -16.11
CA SER A 224 5.51 9.21 -17.27
C SER A 224 5.38 7.74 -17.68
N TYR A 225 4.96 6.86 -16.76
CA TYR A 225 4.78 5.43 -17.00
C TYR A 225 3.32 5.02 -17.25
N GLY A 226 2.36 5.91 -16.98
CA GLY A 226 0.93 5.62 -17.13
C GLY A 226 0.05 6.33 -16.12
N LEU A 227 -0.69 5.60 -15.31
CA LEU A 227 -1.74 6.10 -14.43
C LEU A 227 -1.44 5.83 -12.95
N SER A 228 -1.81 6.77 -12.09
CA SER A 228 -1.71 6.71 -10.65
C SER A 228 -2.92 7.41 -10.01
N GLY A 229 -2.95 7.50 -8.70
CA GLY A 229 -4.06 8.06 -7.93
C GLY A 229 -4.88 6.98 -7.23
N ILE A 230 -5.65 7.39 -6.22
CA ILE A 230 -6.41 6.45 -5.37
C ILE A 230 -7.33 5.51 -6.18
N PRO A 231 -8.10 5.98 -7.19
CA PRO A 231 -8.93 5.09 -7.99
C PRO A 231 -8.11 4.02 -8.73
N VAL A 232 -6.96 4.40 -9.26
CA VAL A 232 -6.05 3.47 -9.95
C VAL A 232 -5.48 2.44 -8.96
N PHE A 233 -5.11 2.88 -7.76
CA PHE A 233 -4.62 1.97 -6.71
C PHE A 233 -5.66 0.92 -6.32
N GLN A 234 -6.93 1.28 -6.26
CA GLN A 234 -8.01 0.36 -5.90
C GLN A 234 -8.20 -0.77 -6.93
N ILE A 235 -8.05 -0.47 -8.22
CA ILE A 235 -8.19 -1.47 -9.29
C ILE A 235 -6.89 -2.22 -9.60
N SER A 236 -5.73 -1.73 -9.17
CA SER A 236 -4.41 -2.27 -9.53
C SER A 236 -4.22 -3.74 -9.18
N ARG A 237 -4.80 -4.21 -8.06
CA ARG A 237 -4.73 -5.61 -7.65
C ARG A 237 -5.37 -6.57 -8.65
N TYR A 238 -6.46 -6.15 -9.30
CA TYR A 238 -7.13 -6.98 -10.31
C TYR A 238 -6.28 -7.07 -11.57
N ALA A 239 -5.71 -5.94 -12.00
CA ALA A 239 -4.76 -5.91 -13.11
C ALA A 239 -3.54 -6.79 -12.83
N ALA A 240 -2.95 -6.69 -11.63
CA ALA A 240 -1.79 -7.50 -11.25
C ALA A 240 -2.10 -9.01 -11.28
N ARG A 241 -3.28 -9.43 -10.78
CA ARG A 241 -3.70 -10.84 -10.82
C ARG A 241 -3.90 -11.34 -12.26
N ALA A 242 -4.58 -10.56 -13.09
CA ALA A 242 -4.82 -10.93 -14.49
C ALA A 242 -3.51 -11.04 -15.28
N LEU A 243 -2.63 -10.04 -15.17
CA LEU A 243 -1.33 -10.03 -15.85
C LEU A 243 -0.44 -11.18 -15.39
N ASN A 244 -0.47 -11.55 -14.11
CA ASN A 244 0.26 -12.71 -13.61
C ASN A 244 -0.24 -14.03 -14.20
N GLN A 245 -1.49 -14.06 -14.63
CA GLN A 245 -2.09 -15.22 -15.34
C GLN A 245 -1.95 -15.13 -16.87
N GLY A 246 -1.26 -14.11 -17.39
CA GLY A 246 -1.12 -13.87 -18.82
C GLY A 246 -2.39 -13.33 -19.51
N ILE A 247 -3.34 -12.81 -18.73
CA ILE A 247 -4.59 -12.25 -19.23
C ILE A 247 -4.39 -10.76 -19.53
N GLU A 248 -4.72 -10.35 -20.73
CA GLU A 248 -4.67 -8.95 -21.15
C GLU A 248 -5.74 -8.10 -20.44
N CYS A 249 -5.35 -6.88 -20.08
CA CYS A 249 -6.23 -5.92 -19.46
C CYS A 249 -6.26 -4.62 -20.28
N SER A 250 -7.41 -3.96 -20.29
CA SER A 250 -7.52 -2.62 -20.84
C SER A 250 -8.06 -1.63 -19.81
N VAL A 251 -7.68 -0.37 -19.94
CA VAL A 251 -8.13 0.71 -19.07
C VAL A 251 -8.80 1.78 -19.89
N THR A 252 -10.01 2.15 -19.46
CA THR A 252 -10.77 3.28 -20.03
C THR A 252 -10.89 4.38 -18.98
N LEU A 253 -10.70 5.63 -19.40
CA LEU A 253 -10.89 6.81 -18.55
C LEU A 253 -12.13 7.57 -18.99
N ASP A 254 -12.99 7.88 -18.03
CA ASP A 254 -14.05 8.88 -18.19
C ASP A 254 -13.66 10.13 -17.38
N LEU A 255 -13.36 11.21 -18.08
CA LEU A 255 -12.94 12.48 -17.47
C LEU A 255 -14.11 13.39 -17.14
N CYS A 256 -15.35 12.94 -17.40
CA CYS A 256 -16.58 13.66 -17.10
C CYS A 256 -17.65 12.76 -16.47
N PRO A 257 -17.34 11.93 -15.44
CA PRO A 257 -18.22 10.85 -14.97
C PRO A 257 -19.56 11.33 -14.41
N LEU A 258 -19.67 12.61 -14.10
CA LEU A 258 -20.92 13.25 -13.63
C LEU A 258 -21.79 13.81 -14.75
N ARG A 259 -21.44 13.58 -16.02
CA ARG A 259 -22.16 14.12 -17.19
C ARG A 259 -22.42 13.03 -18.21
N THR A 260 -23.57 13.13 -18.85
CA THR A 260 -23.87 12.27 -20.00
C THR A 260 -23.08 12.75 -21.24
N LEU A 261 -22.91 11.85 -22.20
CA LEU A 261 -22.27 12.18 -23.49
C LEU A 261 -22.94 13.38 -24.16
N ASP A 262 -24.28 13.43 -24.17
CA ASP A 262 -25.05 14.51 -24.75
C ASP A 262 -24.80 15.86 -24.06
N GLN A 263 -24.66 15.85 -22.73
CA GLN A 263 -24.32 17.06 -21.98
C GLN A 263 -22.90 17.56 -22.30
N VAL A 264 -21.94 16.66 -22.48
CA VAL A 264 -20.58 17.00 -22.88
C VAL A 264 -20.57 17.53 -24.31
N LEU A 265 -21.24 16.85 -25.25
CA LEU A 265 -21.33 17.27 -26.64
C LEU A 265 -22.01 18.65 -26.81
N THR A 266 -23.11 18.90 -26.08
CA THR A 266 -23.77 20.19 -26.06
C THR A 266 -22.81 21.29 -25.62
N ARG A 267 -22.08 21.12 -24.53
CA ARG A 267 -21.08 22.07 -24.03
C ARG A 267 -19.96 22.32 -25.04
N LEU A 268 -19.49 21.28 -25.71
CA LEU A 268 -18.44 21.45 -26.75
C LEU A 268 -18.96 22.26 -27.96
N LYS A 269 -20.22 22.02 -28.40
CA LYS A 269 -20.87 22.77 -29.48
C LYS A 269 -21.06 24.23 -29.08
N ASP A 270 -21.56 24.51 -27.88
CA ASP A 270 -21.78 25.87 -27.38
C ASP A 270 -20.44 26.64 -27.33
N ARG A 271 -19.39 26.00 -26.80
CA ARG A 271 -18.07 26.62 -26.73
C ARG A 271 -17.47 26.90 -28.10
N ARG A 272 -17.67 25.99 -29.07
CA ARG A 272 -17.23 26.21 -30.43
C ARG A 272 -17.89 27.45 -31.06
N ALA A 273 -19.13 27.72 -30.71
CA ALA A 273 -19.85 28.92 -31.16
C ALA A 273 -19.29 30.22 -30.53
N TYR A 274 -18.81 30.14 -29.27
CA TYR A 274 -18.25 31.30 -28.57
C TYR A 274 -16.79 31.58 -28.89
N THR A 275 -16.00 30.57 -29.25
CA THR A 275 -14.59 30.76 -29.56
C THR A 275 -14.45 31.18 -31.03
N GLN A 276 -14.18 32.43 -31.24
CA GLN A 276 -13.80 32.97 -32.60
C GLN A 276 -12.43 32.41 -33.06
N GLU A 277 -11.67 31.82 -32.16
CA GLU A 277 -10.40 31.14 -32.44
C GLU A 277 -10.65 29.74 -33.01
N ARG A 278 -10.08 29.48 -34.18
CA ARG A 278 -10.14 28.18 -34.88
C ARG A 278 -9.28 27.08 -34.19
N ARG A 279 -8.65 27.35 -33.06
CA ARG A 279 -7.77 26.40 -32.37
C ARG A 279 -8.59 25.40 -31.56
N GLY A 280 -8.42 24.11 -31.83
CA GLY A 280 -9.10 23.03 -31.09
C GLY A 280 -8.90 23.11 -29.57
N ALA A 281 -7.73 23.58 -29.11
CA ALA A 281 -7.42 23.76 -27.71
C ALA A 281 -8.38 24.73 -26.99
N ALA A 282 -8.86 25.78 -27.66
CA ALA A 282 -9.79 26.76 -27.09
C ALA A 282 -11.14 26.13 -26.67
N VAL A 283 -11.58 25.07 -27.35
CA VAL A 283 -12.84 24.38 -27.04
C VAL A 283 -12.77 23.65 -25.71
N LEU A 284 -11.62 23.12 -25.34
CA LEU A 284 -11.40 22.38 -24.07
C LEU A 284 -10.90 23.27 -22.93
N LEU A 285 -10.58 24.53 -23.19
CA LEU A 285 -10.04 25.44 -22.19
C LEU A 285 -10.94 25.55 -20.95
N GLY A 286 -10.39 25.33 -19.77
CA GLY A 286 -11.12 25.37 -18.51
C GLY A 286 -12.00 24.15 -18.23
N MET A 287 -12.00 23.14 -19.10
CA MET A 287 -12.58 21.82 -18.83
C MET A 287 -11.54 20.89 -18.23
N PHE A 288 -10.32 20.94 -18.75
CA PHE A 288 -9.19 20.09 -18.31
C PHE A 288 -7.89 20.91 -18.28
N PRO A 289 -6.86 20.44 -17.57
CA PRO A 289 -5.51 20.98 -17.65
C PRO A 289 -4.95 20.95 -19.07
N ASP A 290 -4.15 21.93 -19.44
CA ASP A 290 -3.69 22.17 -20.83
C ASP A 290 -3.01 20.95 -21.47
N LYS A 291 -2.14 20.25 -20.74
CA LYS A 291 -1.49 19.03 -21.24
C LYS A 291 -2.50 17.93 -21.58
N LEU A 292 -3.56 17.82 -20.77
CA LEU A 292 -4.61 16.83 -20.99
C LEU A 292 -5.48 17.23 -22.18
N CYS A 293 -5.80 18.53 -22.32
CA CYS A 293 -6.47 19.05 -23.51
C CYS A 293 -5.69 18.70 -24.80
N SER A 294 -4.40 18.92 -24.80
CA SER A 294 -3.52 18.62 -25.92
C SER A 294 -3.54 17.12 -26.28
N LEU A 295 -3.43 16.25 -25.27
CA LEU A 295 -3.49 14.80 -25.47
C LEU A 295 -4.83 14.33 -26.03
N LEU A 296 -5.95 14.89 -25.53
CA LEU A 296 -7.29 14.53 -25.99
C LEU A 296 -7.51 14.95 -27.45
N LEU A 297 -7.07 16.13 -27.83
CA LEU A 297 -7.17 16.62 -29.23
C LEU A 297 -6.31 15.79 -30.16
N GLU A 298 -5.10 15.45 -29.77
CA GLU A 298 -4.21 14.60 -30.56
C GLU A 298 -4.82 13.22 -30.80
N ARG A 299 -5.39 12.59 -29.74
CA ARG A 299 -6.11 11.31 -29.86
C ARG A 299 -7.37 11.40 -30.72
N ALA A 300 -8.02 12.55 -30.74
CA ALA A 300 -9.15 12.84 -31.64
C ALA A 300 -8.72 13.16 -33.08
N GLY A 301 -7.43 13.17 -33.41
CA GLY A 301 -6.91 13.54 -34.73
C GLY A 301 -7.08 15.04 -35.07
N ILE A 302 -7.25 15.89 -34.03
CA ILE A 302 -7.47 17.32 -34.21
C ILE A 302 -6.13 18.06 -34.07
N SER A 303 -5.77 18.87 -35.04
CA SER A 303 -4.55 19.67 -34.99
C SER A 303 -4.59 20.71 -33.86
N LEU A 304 -3.47 20.80 -33.14
CA LEU A 304 -3.25 21.83 -32.11
C LEU A 304 -2.95 23.22 -32.66
N LYS A 305 -2.77 23.34 -34.01
CA LYS A 305 -2.44 24.59 -34.72
C LYS A 305 -3.67 25.33 -35.19
#